data_99e1d434aad386f1e73fce1d91226c52
#
_entry.id   99e1d434aad386f1e73fce1d91226c52
#
_cell.length_a   1.000
_cell.length_b   1.000
_cell.length_c   1.000
_cell.angle_alpha   90.00
_cell.angle_beta   90.00
_cell.angle_gamma   90.00
#
_symmetry.space_group_name_H-M   'P 1'
#
loop_
_entity.id
_entity.type
_entity.pdbx_description
1 polymer ?
#
loop_
_entity_poly.entity_id
_entity_poly.type
_entity_poly.pdbx_seq_one_letter_code
_entity_poly.pdbx_strand_id
1 'polypeptide(L)'
;MKLVIFRSLMALFLITTMISCSSGKSGNEVSNPSNSQTTPVATNVAATQGKIQFKTEGGTELFALKQEADGAKLVDGKNQELARIKADKSGKIKIKNAAEKVLGYVVNENGEWKLKDANQSQDLYIFRTQNNGGYTLEDAAKKEVYRIQATKDGFEIATPDNKSVYQVKVKEGKISLRKTPTKTIFSTKSQLSPIAFTCFGFDVLTREQQAGLAYAVNLTGGK
;
A
#
# COMPACT_ATOMS: atom_id res chain seq x y z
N MET A 1 -11.65 49.61 -13.02
CA MET A 1 -12.61 50.30 -12.17
C MET A 1 -13.86 49.41 -12.01
N LYS A 2 -13.99 48.67 -10.93
CA LYS A 2 -15.16 48.40 -10.12
C LYS A 2 -14.81 47.35 -9.06
N LEU A 3 -14.60 47.90 -7.88
CA LEU A 3 -14.43 47.22 -6.60
C LEU A 3 -15.82 46.76 -6.14
N VAL A 4 -15.98 45.49 -5.77
CA VAL A 4 -17.16 45.02 -5.00
C VAL A 4 -16.67 44.32 -3.76
N ILE A 5 -16.77 45.05 -2.67
CA ILE A 5 -16.62 44.59 -1.28
C ILE A 5 -17.96 43.96 -0.89
N PHE A 6 -17.96 42.74 -0.36
CA PHE A 6 -19.09 42.24 0.40
C PHE A 6 -18.64 41.80 1.80
N ARG A 7 -19.26 42.46 2.76
CA ARG A 7 -19.08 42.34 4.21
C ARG A 7 -19.88 41.19 4.80
N SER A 8 -19.24 40.53 5.78
CA SER A 8 -19.77 40.19 7.11
C SER A 8 -21.09 39.39 7.21
N LEU A 9 -21.03 38.22 7.86
CA LEU A 9 -21.88 38.00 9.04
C LEU A 9 -21.29 36.93 9.95
N MET A 10 -21.02 37.36 11.16
CA MET A 10 -20.62 36.62 12.34
C MET A 10 -21.88 36.08 12.98
N ALA A 11 -21.99 34.76 13.22
CA ALA A 11 -23.01 34.20 14.08
C ALA A 11 -22.34 33.35 15.16
N LEU A 12 -22.33 33.94 16.34
CA LEU A 12 -21.96 33.38 17.63
C LEU A 12 -23.09 32.48 18.13
N PHE A 13 -22.83 31.20 18.39
CA PHE A 13 -23.75 30.37 19.16
C PHE A 13 -23.06 29.83 20.40
N LEU A 14 -23.41 30.41 21.53
CA LEU A 14 -23.24 29.92 22.91
C LEU A 14 -24.42 29.04 23.27
N ILE A 15 -24.21 27.81 23.72
CA ILE A 15 -25.18 27.09 24.57
C ILE A 15 -24.39 26.08 25.41
N THR A 16 -24.19 26.41 26.64
CA THR A 16 -24.65 25.92 27.95
C THR A 16 -24.45 24.43 28.27
N THR A 17 -23.60 24.24 29.26
CA THR A 17 -23.38 23.07 30.10
C THR A 17 -24.64 22.61 30.86
N MET A 18 -24.86 21.29 30.91
CA MET A 18 -25.65 20.67 31.98
C MET A 18 -24.83 19.56 32.61
N ILE A 19 -24.43 19.82 33.85
CA ILE A 19 -23.90 18.84 34.82
C ILE A 19 -25.13 18.21 35.47
N SER A 20 -25.19 16.89 35.54
CA SER A 20 -26.06 16.19 36.47
C SER A 20 -25.32 14.99 37.04
N CYS A 21 -24.92 15.15 38.28
CA CYS A 21 -24.53 14.08 39.20
C CYS A 21 -25.79 13.45 39.78
N SER A 22 -25.88 12.12 39.84
CA SER A 22 -26.71 11.44 40.84
C SER A 22 -26.06 10.11 41.21
N SER A 23 -25.77 10.01 42.50
CA SER A 23 -25.34 8.81 43.23
C SER A 23 -26.55 7.92 43.51
N GLY A 24 -26.37 6.58 43.45
CA GLY A 24 -27.37 5.64 43.94
C GLY A 24 -26.87 4.20 43.90
N LYS A 25 -26.80 3.60 45.07
CA LYS A 25 -26.22 2.33 45.44
C LYS A 25 -27.19 1.15 45.26
N SER A 26 -26.62 -0.02 44.96
CA SER A 26 -27.00 -1.38 45.41
C SER A 26 -28.08 -2.17 44.63
N GLY A 27 -27.74 -3.40 44.25
CA GLY A 27 -28.66 -4.56 44.30
C GLY A 27 -28.68 -5.43 43.02
N ASN A 28 -27.97 -6.53 43.08
CA ASN A 28 -28.21 -7.89 42.54
C ASN A 28 -29.01 -8.19 41.26
N GLU A 29 -28.30 -8.97 40.44
CA GLU A 29 -28.69 -10.22 39.75
C GLU A 29 -29.47 -10.20 38.43
N VAL A 30 -28.82 -10.85 37.48
CA VAL A 30 -29.27 -11.86 36.49
C VAL A 30 -29.88 -11.41 35.16
N SER A 31 -29.21 -11.92 34.15
CA SER A 31 -29.65 -12.23 32.77
C SER A 31 -29.21 -11.32 31.66
N ASN A 32 -28.28 -11.88 30.89
CA ASN A 32 -27.91 -11.53 29.53
C ASN A 32 -29.11 -11.49 28.56
N PRO A 33 -29.14 -10.60 27.56
CA PRO A 33 -28.64 -11.07 26.26
C PRO A 33 -27.77 -10.03 25.52
N SER A 34 -26.79 -10.60 24.85
CA SER A 34 -26.01 -10.11 23.71
C SER A 34 -26.52 -8.83 23.03
N ASN A 35 -25.69 -7.80 23.08
CA ASN A 35 -25.71 -6.73 22.09
C ASN A 35 -24.30 -6.55 21.54
N SER A 36 -24.09 -7.09 20.34
CA SER A 36 -22.82 -7.01 19.62
C SER A 36 -22.60 -5.58 19.14
N GLN A 37 -21.90 -4.77 19.92
CA GLN A 37 -21.27 -3.57 19.43
C GLN A 37 -19.98 -3.97 18.70
N THR A 38 -20.03 -3.94 17.38
CA THR A 38 -18.86 -3.98 16.51
C THR A 38 -18.05 -2.70 16.68
N THR A 39 -17.12 -2.73 17.62
CA THR A 39 -15.99 -1.79 17.62
C THR A 39 -15.14 -2.07 16.40
N PRO A 40 -14.71 -1.05 15.62
CA PRO A 40 -13.72 -1.26 14.57
C PRO A 40 -12.41 -1.67 15.24
N VAL A 41 -12.06 -2.94 15.06
CA VAL A 41 -10.75 -3.45 15.45
C VAL A 41 -9.73 -2.71 14.57
N ALA A 42 -9.07 -1.72 15.14
CA ALA A 42 -7.82 -1.24 14.61
C ALA A 42 -6.86 -2.43 14.65
N THR A 43 -6.67 -3.07 13.52
CA THR A 43 -5.70 -4.14 13.35
C THR A 43 -4.32 -3.51 13.49
N ASN A 44 -3.81 -3.46 14.72
CA ASN A 44 -2.40 -3.32 14.98
C ASN A 44 -1.73 -4.55 14.37
N VAL A 45 -1.33 -4.45 13.11
CA VAL A 45 -0.39 -5.38 12.51
C VAL A 45 0.93 -5.11 13.25
N ALA A 46 1.14 -5.82 14.35
CA ALA A 46 2.45 -5.91 14.98
C ALA A 46 3.43 -6.26 13.85
N ALA A 47 4.36 -5.35 13.57
CA ALA A 47 5.41 -5.56 12.60
C ALA A 47 6.19 -6.80 13.03
N THR A 48 5.85 -7.94 12.47
CA THR A 48 6.64 -9.14 12.61
C THR A 48 7.99 -8.80 11.98
N GLN A 49 9.03 -8.67 12.79
CA GLN A 49 10.41 -8.47 12.33
C GLN A 49 10.79 -9.67 11.46
N GLY A 50 10.49 -9.58 10.19
CA GLY A 50 10.64 -10.67 9.22
C GLY A 50 11.35 -10.20 7.96
N LYS A 51 12.09 -11.13 7.36
CA LYS A 51 12.72 -10.94 6.05
C LYS A 51 11.82 -11.57 4.99
N ILE A 52 11.30 -10.78 4.07
CA ILE A 52 10.57 -11.25 2.88
C ILE A 52 11.61 -11.53 1.80
N GLN A 53 11.86 -12.80 1.50
CA GLN A 53 12.85 -13.22 0.51
C GLN A 53 12.18 -13.47 -0.84
N PHE A 54 12.78 -12.96 -1.90
CA PHE A 54 12.36 -13.19 -3.29
C PHE A 54 13.42 -14.07 -3.96
N LYS A 55 13.00 -15.28 -4.36
CA LYS A 55 13.88 -16.33 -4.84
C LYS A 55 13.53 -16.77 -6.25
N THR A 56 14.56 -17.17 -7.01
CA THR A 56 14.37 -17.88 -8.28
C THR A 56 13.68 -19.23 -8.04
N GLU A 57 13.27 -19.89 -9.10
CA GLU A 57 12.72 -21.25 -9.05
C GLU A 57 13.73 -22.25 -8.44
N GLY A 58 15.02 -22.07 -8.70
CA GLY A 58 16.12 -22.86 -8.10
C GLY A 58 16.47 -22.49 -6.65
N GLY A 59 15.71 -21.58 -6.01
CA GLY A 59 15.89 -21.24 -4.60
C GLY A 59 16.93 -20.14 -4.31
N THR A 60 17.64 -19.63 -5.32
CA THR A 60 18.61 -18.54 -5.17
C THR A 60 17.89 -17.24 -4.79
N GLU A 61 18.31 -16.60 -3.70
CA GLU A 61 17.78 -15.29 -3.31
C GLU A 61 18.27 -14.21 -4.27
N LEU A 62 17.32 -13.46 -4.86
CA LEU A 62 17.61 -12.33 -5.74
C LEU A 62 17.65 -11.02 -4.98
N PHE A 63 16.69 -10.83 -4.09
CA PHE A 63 16.59 -9.67 -3.22
C PHE A 63 15.66 -9.98 -2.04
N ALA A 64 15.65 -9.12 -1.03
CA ALA A 64 14.72 -9.23 0.09
C ALA A 64 14.28 -7.86 0.62
N LEU A 65 13.12 -7.84 1.27
CA LEU A 65 12.66 -6.75 2.11
C LEU A 65 12.85 -7.16 3.57
N LYS A 66 13.73 -6.48 4.28
CA LYS A 66 13.93 -6.62 5.72
C LYS A 66 13.02 -5.61 6.43
N GLN A 67 12.07 -6.10 7.20
CA GLN A 67 11.15 -5.25 7.95
C GLN A 67 11.91 -4.51 9.06
N GLU A 68 11.64 -3.23 9.21
CA GLU A 68 12.10 -2.35 10.28
C GLU A 68 10.88 -1.77 11.03
N ALA A 69 11.11 -1.16 12.18
CA ALA A 69 10.02 -0.61 13.01
C ALA A 69 9.18 0.47 12.28
N ASP A 70 9.82 1.24 11.40
CA ASP A 70 9.23 2.36 10.66
C ASP A 70 9.28 2.17 9.14
N GLY A 71 9.47 0.93 8.66
CA GLY A 71 9.59 0.70 7.23
C GLY A 71 10.22 -0.63 6.85
N ALA A 72 11.07 -0.61 5.82
CA ALA A 72 11.81 -1.77 5.36
C ALA A 72 13.12 -1.36 4.67
N LYS A 73 14.09 -2.27 4.66
CA LYS A 73 15.28 -2.20 3.79
C LYS A 73 15.12 -3.18 2.63
N LEU A 74 15.31 -2.68 1.43
CA LEU A 74 15.53 -3.52 0.25
C LEU A 74 17.01 -3.87 0.18
N VAL A 75 17.31 -5.16 0.10
CA VAL A 75 18.69 -5.66 -0.06
C VAL A 75 18.75 -6.61 -1.25
N ASP A 76 19.92 -6.71 -1.88
CA ASP A 76 20.19 -7.69 -2.94
C ASP A 76 20.41 -9.10 -2.39
N GLY A 77 20.65 -10.09 -3.28
CA GLY A 77 20.95 -11.48 -2.91
C GLY A 77 22.26 -11.68 -2.12
N LYS A 78 23.13 -10.67 -2.11
CA LYS A 78 24.36 -10.62 -1.31
C LYS A 78 24.18 -9.84 -0.02
N ASN A 79 22.94 -9.45 0.30
CA ASN A 79 22.58 -8.68 1.49
C ASN A 79 23.10 -7.22 1.48
N GLN A 80 23.50 -6.70 0.34
CA GLN A 80 23.86 -5.28 0.17
C GLN A 80 22.60 -4.44 0.10
N GLU A 81 22.59 -3.30 0.81
CA GLU A 81 21.46 -2.38 0.81
C GLU A 81 21.31 -1.71 -0.55
N LEU A 82 20.12 -1.81 -1.13
CA LEU A 82 19.70 -1.12 -2.36
C LEU A 82 18.89 0.13 -2.03
N ALA A 83 17.95 0.02 -1.07
CA ALA A 83 17.10 1.13 -0.69
C ALA A 83 16.59 1.01 0.75
N ARG A 84 16.20 2.17 1.30
CA ARG A 84 15.40 2.30 2.52
C ARG A 84 14.03 2.83 2.20
N ILE A 85 13.02 2.18 2.74
CA ILE A 85 11.62 2.49 2.61
C ILE A 85 11.13 2.87 4.01
N LYS A 86 10.75 4.13 4.20
CA LYS A 86 10.37 4.66 5.51
C LYS A 86 8.94 5.20 5.46
N ALA A 87 8.10 4.71 6.37
CA ALA A 87 6.76 5.25 6.59
C ALA A 87 6.80 6.38 7.61
N ASP A 88 6.16 7.50 7.33
CA ASP A 88 5.92 8.53 8.32
C ASP A 88 4.55 8.33 9.03
N LYS A 89 4.26 9.18 10.01
CA LYS A 89 3.01 9.11 10.79
C LYS A 89 1.75 9.35 9.96
N SER A 90 1.88 9.99 8.79
CA SER A 90 0.76 10.22 7.86
C SER A 90 0.53 9.04 6.90
N GLY A 91 1.36 8.01 6.96
CA GLY A 91 1.34 6.86 6.05
C GLY A 91 2.04 7.12 4.72
N LYS A 92 2.70 8.27 4.55
CA LYS A 92 3.52 8.57 3.39
C LYS A 92 4.82 7.76 3.44
N ILE A 93 5.15 7.12 2.34
CA ILE A 93 6.34 6.30 2.19
C ILE A 93 7.43 7.09 1.49
N LYS A 94 8.59 7.23 2.12
CA LYS A 94 9.81 7.80 1.53
C LYS A 94 10.74 6.69 1.05
N ILE A 95 11.24 6.79 -0.17
CA ILE A 95 12.18 5.85 -0.77
C ILE A 95 13.53 6.55 -0.90
N LYS A 96 14.57 5.97 -0.33
CA LYS A 96 15.97 6.43 -0.45
C LYS A 96 16.84 5.32 -1.00
N ASN A 97 17.90 5.64 -1.73
CA ASN A 97 18.93 4.64 -2.07
C ASN A 97 19.92 4.43 -0.91
N ALA A 98 20.86 3.51 -1.09
CA ALA A 98 21.90 3.21 -0.09
C ALA A 98 22.78 4.43 0.27
N ALA A 99 22.90 5.42 -0.62
CA ALA A 99 23.60 6.69 -0.37
C ALA A 99 22.72 7.77 0.28
N GLU A 100 21.59 7.39 0.89
CA GLU A 100 20.62 8.27 1.54
C GLU A 100 19.92 9.30 0.62
N LYS A 101 20.19 9.24 -0.70
CA LYS A 101 19.52 10.11 -1.67
C LYS A 101 18.06 9.72 -1.82
N VAL A 102 17.14 10.67 -1.70
CA VAL A 102 15.71 10.46 -1.94
C VAL A 102 15.48 10.15 -3.42
N LEU A 103 14.80 9.03 -3.69
CA LEU A 103 14.41 8.58 -5.02
C LEU A 103 12.96 8.93 -5.36
N GLY A 104 12.12 9.11 -4.32
CA GLY A 104 10.71 9.45 -4.48
C GLY A 104 9.90 9.16 -3.23
N TYR A 105 8.61 9.33 -3.38
CA TYR A 105 7.63 9.10 -2.31
C TYR A 105 6.43 8.32 -2.86
N VAL A 106 5.79 7.52 -2.00
CA VAL A 106 4.46 6.99 -2.30
C VAL A 106 3.47 7.55 -1.29
N VAL A 107 2.38 8.11 -1.80
CA VAL A 107 1.29 8.67 -1.01
C VAL A 107 0.01 7.95 -1.37
N ASN A 108 -0.78 7.54 -0.36
CA ASN A 108 -2.12 7.02 -0.60
C ASN A 108 -3.13 8.17 -0.40
N GLU A 109 -3.86 8.50 -1.46
CA GLU A 109 -4.90 9.52 -1.45
C GLU A 109 -6.15 8.96 -2.12
N ASN A 110 -7.28 8.91 -1.40
CA ASN A 110 -8.56 8.44 -1.92
C ASN A 110 -8.54 7.04 -2.55
N GLY A 111 -7.68 6.14 -2.03
CA GLY A 111 -7.52 4.79 -2.57
C GLY A 111 -6.62 4.70 -3.81
N GLU A 112 -5.93 5.78 -4.17
CA GLU A 112 -4.90 5.83 -5.19
C GLU A 112 -3.51 5.89 -4.55
N TRP A 113 -2.57 5.08 -5.03
CA TRP A 113 -1.16 5.14 -4.63
C TRP A 113 -0.38 5.93 -5.68
N LYS A 114 0.02 7.15 -5.31
CA LYS A 114 0.77 8.06 -6.17
C LYS A 114 2.25 7.93 -5.88
N LEU A 115 3.02 7.47 -6.85
CA LEU A 115 4.47 7.53 -6.81
C LEU A 115 4.92 8.90 -7.30
N LYS A 116 5.51 9.69 -6.41
CA LYS A 116 5.97 11.05 -6.67
C LYS A 116 7.49 11.11 -6.84
N ASP A 117 7.94 12.15 -7.52
CA ASP A 117 9.37 12.48 -7.65
C ASP A 117 10.02 12.79 -6.29
N ALA A 118 11.35 12.95 -6.28
CA ALA A 118 12.14 13.23 -5.07
C ALA A 118 11.77 14.55 -4.38
N ASN A 119 11.23 15.51 -5.11
CA ASN A 119 10.81 16.82 -4.61
C ASN A 119 9.32 16.86 -4.25
N GLN A 120 8.57 15.79 -4.50
CA GLN A 120 7.11 15.71 -4.36
C GLN A 120 6.35 16.72 -5.23
N SER A 121 6.97 17.23 -6.28
CA SER A 121 6.42 18.27 -7.16
C SER A 121 5.48 17.71 -8.22
N GLN A 122 5.67 16.44 -8.60
CA GLN A 122 4.85 15.79 -9.62
C GLN A 122 4.62 14.31 -9.32
N ASP A 123 3.49 13.81 -9.77
CA ASP A 123 3.21 12.39 -9.79
C ASP A 123 3.97 11.76 -10.98
N LEU A 124 4.74 10.69 -10.73
CA LEU A 124 5.40 9.93 -11.79
C LEU A 124 4.47 8.84 -12.32
N TYR A 125 3.80 8.14 -11.39
CA TYR A 125 2.86 7.08 -11.67
C TYR A 125 1.74 7.08 -10.63
N ILE A 126 0.56 6.60 -11.05
CA ILE A 126 -0.62 6.45 -10.19
C ILE A 126 -1.09 4.99 -10.31
N PHE A 127 -1.09 4.28 -9.20
CA PHE A 127 -1.67 2.93 -9.10
C PHE A 127 -3.00 3.03 -8.40
N ARG A 128 -4.09 2.58 -9.03
CA ARG A 128 -5.44 2.73 -8.48
C ARG A 128 -6.37 1.56 -8.78
N THR A 129 -7.38 1.42 -7.93
CA THR A 129 -8.48 0.47 -8.13
C THR A 129 -9.44 0.99 -9.22
N GLN A 130 -9.97 0.08 -10.01
CA GLN A 130 -11.01 0.33 -11.01
C GLN A 130 -12.38 -0.12 -10.50
N ASN A 131 -13.46 0.45 -11.06
CA ASN A 131 -14.84 0.11 -10.68
C ASN A 131 -15.20 -1.38 -10.92
N ASN A 132 -14.49 -2.06 -11.80
CA ASN A 132 -14.67 -3.49 -12.08
C ASN A 132 -13.88 -4.41 -11.14
N GLY A 133 -13.26 -3.86 -10.09
CA GLY A 133 -12.42 -4.62 -9.14
C GLY A 133 -11.00 -4.92 -9.60
N GLY A 134 -10.62 -4.48 -10.82
CA GLY A 134 -9.24 -4.50 -11.29
C GLY A 134 -8.44 -3.29 -10.82
N TYR A 135 -7.20 -3.17 -11.30
CA TYR A 135 -6.32 -2.03 -11.02
C TYR A 135 -5.68 -1.54 -12.31
N THR A 136 -5.22 -0.28 -12.29
CA THR A 136 -4.39 0.29 -13.36
C THR A 136 -3.16 0.96 -12.77
N LEU A 137 -2.05 0.89 -13.52
CA LEU A 137 -0.92 1.79 -13.36
C LEU A 137 -0.98 2.82 -14.49
N GLU A 138 -1.02 4.09 -14.16
CA GLU A 138 -1.04 5.21 -15.08
C GLU A 138 0.24 6.04 -14.94
N ASP A 139 0.66 6.71 -16.00
CA ASP A 139 1.75 7.69 -15.97
C ASP A 139 1.28 9.06 -15.45
N ALA A 140 2.19 10.03 -15.41
CA ALA A 140 1.92 11.41 -14.99
C ALA A 140 0.83 12.11 -15.83
N ALA A 141 0.64 11.71 -17.08
CA ALA A 141 -0.40 12.23 -17.97
C ALA A 141 -1.73 11.48 -17.83
N LYS A 142 -1.86 10.58 -16.83
CA LYS A 142 -3.00 9.68 -16.61
C LYS A 142 -3.27 8.71 -17.75
N LYS A 143 -2.25 8.43 -18.54
CA LYS A 143 -2.31 7.40 -19.58
C LYS A 143 -2.05 6.04 -18.94
N GLU A 144 -2.94 5.08 -19.20
CA GLU A 144 -2.76 3.69 -18.75
C GLU A 144 -1.45 3.11 -19.30
N VAL A 145 -0.63 2.55 -18.40
CA VAL A 145 0.63 1.85 -18.70
C VAL A 145 0.44 0.35 -18.54
N TYR A 146 -0.21 -0.04 -17.44
CA TYR A 146 -0.58 -1.44 -17.20
C TYR A 146 -2.00 -1.53 -16.68
N ARG A 147 -2.67 -2.62 -17.08
CA ARG A 147 -3.94 -3.08 -16.52
C ARG A 147 -3.69 -4.34 -15.71
N ILE A 148 -4.26 -4.40 -14.51
CA ILE A 148 -4.12 -5.53 -13.62
C ILE A 148 -5.52 -6.09 -13.35
N GLN A 149 -5.73 -7.35 -13.73
CA GLN A 149 -7.00 -8.02 -13.58
C GLN A 149 -6.87 -9.25 -12.67
N ALA A 150 -7.85 -9.44 -11.81
CA ALA A 150 -7.94 -10.64 -10.98
C ALA A 150 -8.16 -11.87 -11.85
N THR A 151 -7.48 -12.95 -11.52
CA THR A 151 -7.67 -14.28 -12.11
C THR A 151 -8.06 -15.26 -10.99
N LYS A 152 -8.39 -16.51 -11.35
CA LYS A 152 -8.71 -17.54 -10.37
C LYS A 152 -7.63 -17.72 -9.29
N ASP A 153 -6.35 -17.57 -9.68
CA ASP A 153 -5.20 -17.92 -8.84
C ASP A 153 -4.30 -16.69 -8.55
N GLY A 154 -4.80 -15.47 -8.72
CA GLY A 154 -4.02 -14.24 -8.48
C GLY A 154 -4.35 -13.10 -9.43
N PHE A 155 -3.36 -12.59 -10.18
CA PHE A 155 -3.53 -11.44 -11.07
C PHE A 155 -2.79 -11.60 -12.38
N GLU A 156 -3.33 -11.01 -13.44
CA GLU A 156 -2.65 -10.81 -14.71
C GLU A 156 -2.30 -9.33 -14.87
N ILE A 157 -1.08 -9.06 -15.34
CA ILE A 157 -0.58 -7.73 -15.69
C ILE A 157 -0.47 -7.67 -17.21
N ALA A 158 -1.22 -6.76 -17.83
CA ALA A 158 -1.25 -6.58 -19.28
C ALA A 158 -0.98 -5.12 -19.65
N THR A 159 -0.48 -4.91 -20.87
CA THR A 159 -0.39 -3.59 -21.50
C THR A 159 -1.79 -3.11 -21.96
N PRO A 160 -1.97 -1.82 -22.30
CA PRO A 160 -3.27 -1.28 -22.72
C PRO A 160 -3.86 -1.96 -23.96
N ASP A 161 -3.03 -2.53 -24.82
CA ASP A 161 -3.41 -3.34 -26.00
C ASP A 161 -3.75 -4.80 -25.63
N ASN A 162 -3.96 -5.09 -24.34
CA ASN A 162 -4.31 -6.40 -23.77
C ASN A 162 -3.24 -7.50 -23.98
N LYS A 163 -1.99 -7.13 -24.21
CA LYS A 163 -0.90 -8.10 -24.25
C LYS A 163 -0.48 -8.44 -22.83
N SER A 164 -0.63 -9.69 -22.43
CA SER A 164 -0.16 -10.20 -21.13
C SER A 164 1.36 -10.07 -21.03
N VAL A 165 1.84 -9.42 -19.97
CA VAL A 165 3.26 -9.21 -19.67
C VAL A 165 3.73 -10.14 -18.57
N TYR A 166 2.97 -10.16 -17.46
CA TYR A 166 3.25 -10.98 -16.30
C TYR A 166 1.97 -11.57 -15.70
N GLN A 167 2.15 -12.65 -14.97
CA GLN A 167 1.12 -13.24 -14.11
C GLN A 167 1.65 -13.34 -12.70
N VAL A 168 0.86 -12.91 -11.73
CA VAL A 168 1.07 -13.19 -10.32
C VAL A 168 0.21 -14.39 -9.97
N LYS A 169 0.82 -15.49 -9.53
CA LYS A 169 0.10 -16.70 -9.11
C LYS A 169 0.30 -16.99 -7.64
N VAL A 170 -0.79 -17.33 -6.97
CA VAL A 170 -0.82 -17.75 -5.57
C VAL A 170 -1.12 -19.24 -5.52
N LYS A 171 -0.22 -20.02 -4.93
CA LYS A 171 -0.41 -21.46 -4.73
C LYS A 171 0.27 -21.89 -3.43
N GLU A 172 -0.49 -22.55 -2.53
CA GLU A 172 0.03 -23.12 -1.28
C GLU A 172 0.85 -22.11 -0.44
N GLY A 173 0.34 -20.86 -0.31
CA GLY A 173 1.01 -19.79 0.44
C GLY A 173 2.26 -19.21 -0.24
N LYS A 174 2.56 -19.63 -1.47
CA LYS A 174 3.63 -19.09 -2.31
C LYS A 174 3.04 -18.15 -3.34
N ILE A 175 3.60 -16.94 -3.46
CA ILE A 175 3.27 -15.98 -4.51
C ILE A 175 4.43 -15.97 -5.51
N SER A 176 4.13 -16.05 -6.80
CA SER A 176 5.14 -16.08 -7.87
C SER A 176 4.82 -15.07 -8.97
N LEU A 177 5.84 -14.34 -9.44
CA LEU A 177 5.81 -13.54 -10.66
C LEU A 177 6.27 -14.39 -11.82
N ARG A 178 5.46 -14.46 -12.88
CA ARG A 178 5.71 -15.31 -14.05
C ARG A 178 5.62 -14.48 -15.32
N LYS A 179 6.56 -14.66 -16.24
CA LYS A 179 6.54 -14.01 -17.54
C LYS A 179 5.71 -14.79 -18.57
N THR A 180 5.66 -16.10 -18.40
CA THR A 180 4.83 -17.02 -19.21
C THR A 180 4.19 -18.04 -18.25
N PRO A 181 3.19 -18.82 -18.67
CA PRO A 181 2.60 -19.84 -17.82
C PRO A 181 3.62 -20.78 -17.19
N THR A 182 4.77 -20.99 -17.83
CA THR A 182 5.81 -21.95 -17.38
C THR A 182 7.02 -21.30 -16.73
N LYS A 183 7.31 -20.01 -17.00
CA LYS A 183 8.55 -19.37 -16.54
C LYS A 183 8.31 -18.48 -15.32
N THR A 184 8.71 -18.95 -14.15
CA THR A 184 8.76 -18.15 -12.92
C THR A 184 10.00 -17.24 -12.96
N ILE A 185 9.80 -15.94 -12.73
CA ILE A 185 10.89 -14.97 -12.57
C ILE A 185 11.45 -15.06 -11.15
N PHE A 186 10.56 -14.93 -10.17
CA PHE A 186 10.83 -15.14 -8.76
C PHE A 186 9.55 -15.41 -7.98
N SER A 187 9.71 -15.81 -6.74
CA SER A 187 8.62 -16.09 -5.83
C SER A 187 8.99 -15.78 -4.39
N THR A 188 7.97 -15.65 -3.55
CA THR A 188 8.12 -15.53 -2.10
C THR A 188 7.11 -16.41 -1.38
N LYS A 189 7.47 -16.84 -0.16
CA LYS A 189 6.52 -17.35 0.84
C LYS A 189 6.47 -16.31 1.95
N SER A 190 5.52 -15.41 1.89
CA SER A 190 5.36 -14.32 2.87
C SER A 190 3.91 -13.89 2.93
N GLN A 191 3.60 -13.02 3.89
CA GLN A 191 2.27 -12.41 4.02
C GLN A 191 2.09 -11.14 3.17
N LEU A 192 2.94 -10.95 2.15
CA LEU A 192 2.72 -9.87 1.19
C LEU A 192 1.42 -10.12 0.42
N SER A 193 0.56 -9.12 0.31
CA SER A 193 -0.68 -9.27 -0.45
C SER A 193 -0.38 -9.52 -1.94
N PRO A 194 -1.15 -10.36 -2.64
CA PRO A 194 -0.93 -10.63 -4.05
C PRO A 194 -0.97 -9.39 -4.92
N ILE A 195 -1.82 -8.40 -4.59
CA ILE A 195 -1.87 -7.13 -5.31
C ILE A 195 -0.62 -6.27 -5.07
N ALA A 196 -0.09 -6.22 -3.85
CA ALA A 196 1.19 -5.56 -3.58
C ALA A 196 2.33 -6.24 -4.34
N PHE A 197 2.27 -7.55 -4.49
CA PHE A 197 3.27 -8.30 -5.25
C PHE A 197 3.27 -7.97 -6.75
N THR A 198 2.13 -7.53 -7.33
CA THR A 198 2.06 -7.09 -8.74
C THR A 198 2.99 -5.92 -9.04
N CYS A 199 3.26 -5.05 -8.04
CA CYS A 199 4.13 -3.89 -8.21
C CYS A 199 5.54 -4.28 -8.70
N PHE A 200 6.01 -5.49 -8.39
CA PHE A 200 7.29 -6.01 -8.87
C PHE A 200 7.28 -6.44 -10.35
N GLY A 201 6.12 -6.44 -10.99
CA GLY A 201 5.95 -6.66 -12.42
C GLY A 201 5.85 -5.38 -13.26
N PHE A 202 6.00 -4.21 -12.66
CA PHE A 202 5.95 -2.93 -13.38
C PHE A 202 7.33 -2.54 -13.89
N ASP A 203 7.70 -3.00 -15.08
CA ASP A 203 9.05 -2.80 -15.67
C ASP A 203 9.41 -1.32 -15.89
N VAL A 204 8.42 -0.42 -15.90
CA VAL A 204 8.62 1.04 -16.01
C VAL A 204 9.15 1.66 -14.70
N LEU A 205 9.12 0.92 -13.59
CA LEU A 205 9.63 1.34 -12.28
C LEU A 205 10.98 0.70 -12.01
N THR A 206 11.86 1.44 -11.30
CA THR A 206 13.07 0.84 -10.74
C THR A 206 12.72 -0.14 -9.62
N ARG A 207 13.64 -1.03 -9.25
CA ARG A 207 13.42 -2.03 -8.19
C ARG A 207 13.09 -1.35 -6.84
N GLU A 208 13.71 -0.22 -6.55
CA GLU A 208 13.47 0.57 -5.34
C GLU A 208 12.07 1.17 -5.33
N GLN A 209 11.63 1.69 -6.49
CA GLN A 209 10.27 2.22 -6.67
C GLN A 209 9.21 1.11 -6.59
N GLN A 210 9.46 -0.03 -7.22
CA GLN A 210 8.60 -1.22 -7.12
C GLN A 210 8.44 -1.65 -5.66
N ALA A 211 9.54 -1.72 -4.91
CA ALA A 211 9.52 -2.11 -3.50
C ALA A 211 8.79 -1.09 -2.62
N GLY A 212 9.00 0.21 -2.85
CA GLY A 212 8.31 1.28 -2.13
C GLY A 212 6.81 1.29 -2.40
N LEU A 213 6.40 1.11 -3.66
CA LEU A 213 4.99 1.01 -4.04
C LEU A 213 4.35 -0.26 -3.46
N ALA A 214 5.01 -1.42 -3.57
CA ALA A 214 4.54 -2.68 -2.99
C ALA A 214 4.37 -2.57 -1.46
N TYR A 215 5.31 -1.91 -0.79
CA TYR A 215 5.22 -1.67 0.65
C TYR A 215 4.01 -0.80 1.01
N ALA A 216 3.77 0.30 0.27
CA ALA A 216 2.63 1.19 0.48
C ALA A 216 1.29 0.46 0.26
N VAL A 217 1.16 -0.29 -0.83
CA VAL A 217 -0.04 -1.08 -1.16
C VAL A 217 -0.31 -2.13 -0.08
N ASN A 218 0.73 -2.82 0.39
CA ASN A 218 0.60 -3.84 1.43
C ASN A 218 0.20 -3.26 2.79
N LEU A 219 0.72 -2.07 3.13
CA LEU A 219 0.45 -1.39 4.40
C LEU A 219 -1.00 -0.89 4.49
N THR A 220 -1.56 -0.41 3.38
CA THR A 220 -2.90 0.17 3.33
C THR A 220 -3.99 -0.82 2.95
N GLY A 221 -3.64 -2.10 2.83
CA GLY A 221 -4.58 -3.18 2.59
C GLY A 221 -5.21 -3.10 1.20
N GLY A 222 -4.40 -3.03 0.15
CA GLY A 222 -4.86 -3.31 -1.21
C GLY A 222 -5.55 -4.67 -1.21
N LYS A 223 -6.90 -4.63 -1.23
CA LYS A 223 -7.77 -5.82 -1.16
C LYS A 223 -7.99 -6.36 -2.54
#